data_cfa1c785845de4ed4a16a236cee349fa
#
_entry.id   cfa1c785845de4ed4a16a236cee349fa
#
_cell.length_a   1.000
_cell.length_b   1.000
_cell.length_c   1.000
_cell.angle_alpha   90.00
_cell.angle_beta   90.00
_cell.angle_gamma   90.00
#
_symmetry.space_group_name_H-M   'P 1'
#
loop_
_entity.id
_entity.type
_entity.pdbx_description
1 polymer ?
#
loop_
_entity_poly.entity_id
_entity_poly.type
_entity_poly.pdbx_seq_one_letter_code
_entity_poly.pdbx_strand_id
1 'polypeptide(L)'
;MSIAPHLVVIGIGHVGSDVVTNAAALGLFSRISLIDVDKKVRDGQALDNHQATAVAPAMTTTITAADYDACRSADVIIVSAGPSVLPDSYGGGHDSRNSLAQVNSKVIREVMGNICQYTHSAPIILITNPLDVNVHIAATEFDYPTNLVVGTGTALDSARLRRHLADWAGVSPDSVQAFMLGEHGATAFPYLSHA
;
A
#
# COMPACT_ATOMS: atom_id res chain seq x y z
N MET A 1 8.06 -11.65 -25.87
CA MET A 1 8.49 -10.35 -25.30
C MET A 1 8.00 -10.35 -23.88
N SER A 2 8.88 -10.21 -22.89
CA SER A 2 8.47 -9.99 -21.51
C SER A 2 7.71 -8.65 -21.50
N ILE A 3 6.45 -8.68 -21.15
CA ILE A 3 5.66 -7.44 -20.95
C ILE A 3 6.28 -6.79 -19.72
N ALA A 4 6.77 -5.59 -19.87
CA ALA A 4 7.39 -4.87 -18.79
C ALA A 4 6.35 -4.60 -17.67
N PRO A 5 6.63 -4.95 -16.39
CA PRO A 5 5.63 -4.94 -15.33
C PRO A 5 5.07 -3.54 -15.06
N HIS A 6 3.74 -3.48 -14.83
CA HIS A 6 2.98 -2.27 -14.60
C HIS A 6 2.37 -2.25 -13.20
N LEU A 7 2.74 -1.25 -12.41
CA LEU A 7 2.14 -0.96 -11.11
C LEU A 7 1.09 0.14 -11.25
N VAL A 8 -0.07 -0.06 -10.62
CA VAL A 8 -1.05 1.00 -10.38
C VAL A 8 -1.07 1.32 -8.89
N VAL A 9 -0.93 2.59 -8.52
CA VAL A 9 -1.04 3.05 -7.13
C VAL A 9 -2.24 3.96 -7.01
N ILE A 10 -3.15 3.61 -6.09
CA ILE A 10 -4.41 4.33 -5.84
C ILE A 10 -4.34 4.98 -4.45
N GLY A 11 -4.45 6.31 -4.42
CA GLY A 11 -4.20 7.13 -3.25
C GLY A 11 -2.74 7.56 -3.17
N ILE A 12 -2.45 8.81 -3.57
CA ILE A 12 -1.09 9.35 -3.65
C ILE A 12 -0.87 10.37 -2.50
N GLY A 13 -1.31 10.00 -1.31
CA GLY A 13 -0.93 10.66 -0.05
C GLY A 13 0.50 10.30 0.35
N HIS A 14 0.88 10.54 1.61
CA HIS A 14 2.24 10.26 2.09
C HIS A 14 2.68 8.80 1.82
N VAL A 15 1.85 7.84 2.18
CA VAL A 15 2.19 6.42 2.00
C VAL A 15 2.28 6.04 0.52
N GLY A 16 1.30 6.48 -0.28
CA GLY A 16 1.29 6.16 -1.72
C GLY A 16 2.47 6.78 -2.47
N SER A 17 2.85 8.03 -2.17
CA SER A 17 4.04 8.65 -2.78
C SER A 17 5.33 7.96 -2.37
N ASP A 18 5.45 7.51 -1.11
CA ASP A 18 6.60 6.71 -0.67
C ASP A 18 6.69 5.37 -1.41
N VAL A 19 5.55 4.70 -1.63
CA VAL A 19 5.48 3.47 -2.43
C VAL A 19 5.98 3.72 -3.85
N VAL A 20 5.50 4.78 -4.51
CA VAL A 20 5.92 5.15 -5.88
C VAL A 20 7.42 5.38 -5.95
N THR A 21 7.94 6.23 -5.07
CA THR A 21 9.36 6.59 -5.04
C THR A 21 10.25 5.36 -4.82
N ASN A 22 9.90 4.50 -3.84
CA ASN A 22 10.69 3.30 -3.56
C ASN A 22 10.59 2.25 -4.68
N ALA A 23 9.39 2.02 -5.24
CA ALA A 23 9.21 1.09 -6.35
C ALA A 23 10.01 1.52 -7.60
N ALA A 24 10.05 2.82 -7.88
CA ALA A 24 10.85 3.37 -8.96
C ALA A 24 12.35 3.26 -8.68
N ALA A 25 12.80 3.60 -7.47
CA ALA A 25 14.20 3.52 -7.07
C ALA A 25 14.75 2.08 -7.11
N LEU A 26 13.92 1.09 -6.79
CA LEU A 26 14.27 -0.32 -6.85
C LEU A 26 14.18 -0.91 -8.27
N GLY A 27 13.65 -0.18 -9.23
CA GLY A 27 13.49 -0.64 -10.62
C GLY A 27 12.55 -1.85 -10.77
N LEU A 28 11.56 -1.98 -9.89
CA LEU A 28 10.65 -3.13 -9.85
C LEU A 28 9.66 -3.15 -11.01
N PHE A 29 9.32 -1.96 -11.53
CA PHE A 29 8.32 -1.77 -12.57
C PHE A 29 8.86 -0.86 -13.66
N SER A 30 8.49 -1.15 -14.91
CA SER A 30 8.81 -0.27 -16.04
C SER A 30 7.82 0.87 -16.19
N ARG A 31 6.62 0.70 -15.64
CA ARG A 31 5.56 1.69 -15.66
C ARG A 31 4.83 1.73 -14.31
N ILE A 32 4.58 2.94 -13.81
CA ILE A 32 3.77 3.20 -12.62
C ILE A 32 2.70 4.21 -12.99
N SER A 33 1.43 3.88 -12.79
CA SER A 33 0.28 4.75 -13.00
C SER A 33 -0.30 5.20 -11.66
N LEU A 34 -0.49 6.51 -11.51
CA LEU A 34 -0.94 7.14 -10.27
C LEU A 34 -2.41 7.54 -10.38
N ILE A 35 -3.22 7.12 -9.42
CA ILE A 35 -4.65 7.45 -9.33
C ILE A 35 -4.90 8.12 -7.99
N ASP A 36 -5.53 9.29 -8.02
CA ASP A 36 -6.00 9.99 -6.82
C ASP A 36 -7.24 10.82 -7.14
N VAL A 37 -8.10 11.03 -6.15
CA VAL A 37 -9.27 11.92 -6.26
C VAL A 37 -8.86 13.37 -6.38
N ASP A 38 -7.73 13.77 -5.74
CA ASP A 38 -7.12 15.08 -5.93
C ASP A 38 -6.19 15.06 -7.15
N LYS A 39 -6.72 15.52 -8.26
CA LYS A 39 -5.97 15.60 -9.53
C LYS A 39 -4.69 16.42 -9.43
N LYS A 40 -4.66 17.47 -8.59
CA LYS A 40 -3.46 18.31 -8.43
C LYS A 40 -2.35 17.56 -7.73
N VAL A 41 -2.68 16.81 -6.66
CA VAL A 41 -1.73 15.95 -5.97
C VAL A 41 -1.23 14.86 -6.90
N ARG A 42 -2.14 14.17 -7.59
CA ARG A 42 -1.81 13.12 -8.56
C ARG A 42 -0.85 13.62 -9.66
N ASP A 43 -1.22 14.70 -10.33
CA ASP A 43 -0.47 15.22 -11.47
C ASP A 43 0.89 15.79 -11.02
N GLY A 44 0.94 16.45 -9.86
CA GLY A 44 2.19 16.94 -9.26
C GLY A 44 3.13 15.80 -8.90
N GLN A 45 2.65 14.78 -8.20
CA GLN A 45 3.45 13.60 -7.83
C GLN A 45 3.92 12.80 -9.05
N ALA A 46 3.09 12.68 -10.08
CA ALA A 46 3.48 12.03 -11.33
C ALA A 46 4.63 12.80 -12.01
N LEU A 47 4.53 14.12 -12.08
CA LEU A 47 5.56 14.97 -12.68
C LEU A 47 6.87 14.90 -11.90
N ASP A 48 6.83 15.10 -10.57
CA ASP A 48 8.02 15.11 -9.72
C ASP A 48 8.77 13.76 -9.76
N ASN A 49 8.06 12.66 -9.61
CA ASN A 49 8.66 11.33 -9.67
C ASN A 49 9.19 11.00 -11.08
N HIS A 50 8.47 11.42 -12.14
CA HIS A 50 8.96 11.21 -13.50
C HIS A 50 10.23 12.01 -13.77
N GLN A 51 10.32 13.24 -13.31
CA GLN A 51 11.53 14.08 -13.44
C GLN A 51 12.69 13.53 -12.60
N ALA A 52 12.43 12.94 -11.43
CA ALA A 52 13.45 12.32 -10.60
C ALA A 52 14.20 11.19 -11.31
N THR A 53 13.56 10.50 -12.28
CA THR A 53 14.23 9.47 -13.08
C THR A 53 15.40 10.01 -13.91
N ALA A 54 15.41 11.29 -14.24
CA ALA A 54 16.48 11.91 -15.01
C ALA A 54 17.78 12.11 -14.21
N VAL A 55 17.69 12.18 -12.88
CA VAL A 55 18.87 12.34 -11.98
C VAL A 55 19.32 11.02 -11.34
N ALA A 56 18.56 9.96 -11.50
CA ALA A 56 18.86 8.63 -10.98
C ALA A 56 18.99 7.62 -12.13
N PRO A 57 20.19 7.40 -12.67
CA PRO A 57 20.39 6.62 -13.91
C PRO A 57 19.86 5.17 -13.87
N ALA A 58 19.65 4.61 -12.67
CA ALA A 58 19.05 3.30 -12.48
C ALA A 58 17.52 3.30 -12.58
N MET A 59 16.89 4.48 -12.52
CA MET A 59 15.43 4.63 -12.58
C MET A 59 14.97 4.75 -14.04
N THR A 60 14.58 3.62 -14.63
CA THR A 60 14.06 3.57 -16.01
C THR A 60 12.53 3.52 -16.08
N THR A 61 11.88 3.71 -14.96
CA THR A 61 10.43 3.62 -14.80
C THR A 61 9.72 4.84 -15.42
N THR A 62 8.70 4.62 -16.24
CA THR A 62 7.80 5.68 -16.70
C THR A 62 6.69 5.87 -15.67
N ILE A 63 6.54 7.09 -15.13
CA ILE A 63 5.57 7.42 -14.10
C ILE A 63 4.57 8.43 -14.65
N THR A 64 3.27 8.12 -14.59
CA THR A 64 2.20 8.94 -15.19
C THR A 64 0.98 9.04 -14.31
N ALA A 65 0.30 10.18 -14.34
CA ALA A 65 -1.06 10.29 -13.84
C ALA A 65 -2.02 9.48 -14.73
N ALA A 66 -2.99 8.84 -14.11
CA ALA A 66 -3.95 7.97 -14.81
C ALA A 66 -5.33 8.00 -14.15
N ASP A 67 -6.30 7.42 -14.83
CA ASP A 67 -7.61 7.09 -14.30
C ASP A 67 -7.74 5.55 -14.15
N TYR A 68 -8.87 5.05 -13.63
CA TYR A 68 -9.03 3.62 -13.30
C TYR A 68 -8.93 2.66 -14.49
N ASP A 69 -9.03 3.15 -15.72
CA ASP A 69 -8.82 2.34 -16.94
C ASP A 69 -7.39 1.76 -17.02
N ALA A 70 -6.41 2.39 -16.36
CA ALA A 70 -5.05 1.87 -16.21
C ALA A 70 -5.01 0.50 -15.52
N CYS A 71 -6.01 0.17 -14.69
CA CYS A 71 -6.12 -1.12 -14.01
C CYS A 71 -6.26 -2.30 -14.99
N ARG A 72 -6.72 -2.08 -16.23
CA ARG A 72 -6.84 -3.15 -17.26
C ARG A 72 -5.52 -3.84 -17.56
N SER A 73 -4.43 -3.12 -17.47
CA SER A 73 -3.09 -3.60 -17.80
C SER A 73 -2.16 -3.66 -16.58
N ALA A 74 -2.72 -3.56 -15.38
CA ALA A 74 -1.95 -3.66 -14.15
C ALA A 74 -1.49 -5.10 -13.89
N ASP A 75 -0.22 -5.27 -13.56
CA ASP A 75 0.32 -6.52 -13.02
C ASP A 75 0.17 -6.56 -11.49
N VAL A 76 0.14 -5.39 -10.84
CA VAL A 76 -0.13 -5.22 -9.40
C VAL A 76 -0.86 -3.90 -9.18
N ILE A 77 -1.81 -3.89 -8.25
CA ILE A 77 -2.50 -2.69 -7.78
C ILE A 77 -2.21 -2.50 -6.30
N ILE A 78 -1.74 -1.31 -5.91
CA ILE A 78 -1.57 -0.94 -4.51
C ILE A 78 -2.63 0.11 -4.15
N VAL A 79 -3.34 -0.12 -3.04
CA VAL A 79 -4.37 0.77 -2.53
C VAL A 79 -3.94 1.34 -1.19
N SER A 80 -3.67 2.64 -1.17
CA SER A 80 -3.37 3.44 0.02
C SER A 80 -4.31 4.65 0.17
N ALA A 81 -5.45 4.61 -0.53
CA ALA A 81 -6.46 5.65 -0.53
C ALA A 81 -7.21 5.71 0.80
N GLY A 82 -7.48 6.91 1.26
CA GLY A 82 -8.27 7.19 2.46
C GLY A 82 -7.57 8.16 3.41
N PRO A 83 -8.33 8.84 4.29
CA PRO A 83 -7.75 9.73 5.29
C PRO A 83 -6.87 8.95 6.27
N SER A 84 -5.76 9.57 6.67
CA SER A 84 -4.89 9.09 7.74
C SER A 84 -5.28 9.74 9.08
N VAL A 85 -4.90 9.10 10.19
CA VAL A 85 -5.03 9.72 11.51
C VAL A 85 -4.04 10.88 11.59
N LEU A 86 -4.56 12.12 11.64
CA LEU A 86 -3.72 13.30 11.85
C LEU A 86 -3.24 13.39 13.31
N PRO A 87 -2.09 14.02 13.58
CA PRO A 87 -1.56 14.19 14.94
C PRO A 87 -2.54 14.80 15.93
N ASP A 88 -3.40 15.71 15.49
CA ASP A 88 -4.41 16.37 16.32
C ASP A 88 -5.54 15.43 16.80
N SER A 89 -5.68 14.28 16.19
CA SER A 89 -6.61 13.23 16.61
C SER A 89 -5.99 12.25 17.63
N TYR A 90 -4.76 12.44 18.05
CA TYR A 90 -4.13 11.64 19.12
C TYR A 90 -4.80 11.82 20.51
N GLY A 91 -5.62 12.84 20.69
CA GLY A 91 -6.45 13.02 21.88
C GLY A 91 -7.84 12.39 21.80
N GLY A 92 -8.23 11.88 20.65
CA GLY A 92 -9.54 11.26 20.40
C GLY A 92 -9.48 9.76 20.70
N GLY A 93 -10.20 9.32 21.74
CA GLY A 93 -10.30 7.93 22.13
C GLY A 93 -10.94 7.02 21.07
N HIS A 94 -11.55 5.91 21.49
CA HIS A 94 -12.21 4.90 20.65
C HIS A 94 -13.09 5.45 19.51
N ASP A 95 -13.71 6.62 19.69
CA ASP A 95 -14.60 7.25 18.70
C ASP A 95 -13.86 7.70 17.41
N SER A 96 -12.60 8.15 17.52
CA SER A 96 -11.84 8.59 16.34
C SER A 96 -11.41 7.40 15.45
N ARG A 97 -11.11 6.24 16.04
CA ARG A 97 -10.78 5.03 15.30
C ARG A 97 -12.00 4.43 14.61
N ASN A 98 -13.15 4.44 15.28
CA ASN A 98 -14.41 3.95 14.71
C ASN A 98 -14.89 4.85 13.55
N SER A 99 -14.78 6.16 13.69
CA SER A 99 -15.12 7.09 12.60
C SER A 99 -14.17 6.94 11.41
N LEU A 100 -12.86 6.76 11.64
CA LEU A 100 -11.90 6.50 10.60
C LEU A 100 -12.19 5.17 9.87
N ALA A 101 -12.55 4.11 10.62
CA ALA A 101 -12.94 2.84 10.05
C ALA A 101 -14.15 2.96 9.12
N GLN A 102 -15.19 3.70 9.55
CA GLN A 102 -16.37 3.93 8.73
C GLN A 102 -16.08 4.71 7.45
N VAL A 103 -15.23 5.73 7.53
CA VAL A 103 -14.85 6.56 6.37
C VAL A 103 -14.01 5.71 5.40
N ASN A 104 -12.97 5.05 5.89
CA ASN A 104 -12.07 4.28 5.03
C ASN A 104 -12.76 3.05 4.42
N SER A 105 -13.68 2.41 5.13
CA SER A 105 -14.50 1.33 4.55
C SER A 105 -15.34 1.79 3.35
N LYS A 106 -15.86 3.03 3.37
CA LYS A 106 -16.56 3.60 2.22
C LYS A 106 -15.60 3.85 1.05
N VAL A 107 -14.42 4.41 1.35
CA VAL A 107 -13.38 4.65 0.34
C VAL A 107 -12.96 3.33 -0.32
N ILE A 108 -12.73 2.27 0.46
CA ILE A 108 -12.34 0.96 -0.10
C ILE A 108 -13.46 0.38 -0.98
N ARG A 109 -14.73 0.50 -0.58
CA ARG A 109 -15.85 0.06 -1.42
C ARG A 109 -15.90 0.82 -2.76
N GLU A 110 -15.67 2.12 -2.75
CA GLU A 110 -15.61 2.94 -3.96
C GLU A 110 -14.43 2.51 -4.85
N VAL A 111 -13.25 2.38 -4.26
CA VAL A 111 -12.03 1.96 -4.97
C VAL A 111 -12.20 0.57 -5.59
N MET A 112 -12.68 -0.40 -4.84
CA MET A 112 -12.91 -1.76 -5.33
C MET A 112 -13.99 -1.80 -6.42
N GLY A 113 -15.09 -1.06 -6.25
CA GLY A 113 -16.13 -0.93 -7.27
C GLY A 113 -15.61 -0.36 -8.59
N ASN A 114 -14.65 0.56 -8.53
CA ASN A 114 -13.99 1.09 -9.72
C ASN A 114 -12.99 0.09 -10.32
N ILE A 115 -12.15 -0.57 -9.52
CA ILE A 115 -11.20 -1.59 -10.00
C ILE A 115 -11.93 -2.71 -10.74
N CYS A 116 -13.01 -3.24 -10.17
CA CYS A 116 -13.78 -4.34 -10.73
C CYS A 116 -14.40 -4.05 -12.09
N GLN A 117 -14.54 -2.78 -12.50
CA GLN A 117 -14.97 -2.42 -13.86
C GLN A 117 -13.89 -2.69 -14.92
N TYR A 118 -12.64 -2.83 -14.51
CA TYR A 118 -11.50 -2.89 -15.43
C TYR A 118 -10.70 -4.18 -15.34
N THR A 119 -10.60 -4.80 -14.16
CA THR A 119 -9.82 -6.04 -13.97
C THR A 119 -10.37 -6.90 -12.84
N HIS A 120 -10.13 -8.23 -12.94
CA HIS A 120 -10.35 -9.22 -11.89
C HIS A 120 -9.15 -10.17 -11.77
N SER A 121 -7.99 -9.77 -12.32
CA SER A 121 -6.82 -10.66 -12.42
C SER A 121 -5.54 -10.09 -11.80
N ALA A 122 -5.47 -8.78 -11.57
CA ALA A 122 -4.31 -8.17 -10.95
C ALA A 122 -4.32 -8.40 -9.43
N PRO A 123 -3.23 -8.84 -8.80
CA PRO A 123 -3.12 -8.82 -7.33
C PRO A 123 -3.32 -7.41 -6.77
N ILE A 124 -4.14 -7.31 -5.71
CA ILE A 124 -4.41 -6.06 -4.99
C ILE A 124 -3.74 -6.13 -3.63
N ILE A 125 -2.90 -5.15 -3.32
CA ILE A 125 -2.26 -4.98 -2.01
C ILE A 125 -2.87 -3.76 -1.32
N LEU A 126 -3.57 -3.98 -0.20
CA LEU A 126 -4.14 -2.90 0.61
C LEU A 126 -3.15 -2.48 1.69
N ILE A 127 -3.11 -1.14 1.93
CA ILE A 127 -2.32 -0.53 2.99
C ILE A 127 -3.23 0.32 3.90
N THR A 128 -4.39 0.74 3.41
CA THR A 128 -5.34 1.64 4.10
C THR A 128 -5.83 1.06 5.43
N ASN A 129 -5.67 1.82 6.52
CA ASN A 129 -6.13 1.44 7.85
C ASN A 129 -7.63 1.79 8.09
N PRO A 130 -8.34 1.00 8.93
CA PRO A 130 -7.89 -0.23 9.59
C PRO A 130 -7.74 -1.38 8.59
N LEU A 131 -6.54 -1.95 8.53
CA LEU A 131 -6.13 -2.80 7.42
C LEU A 131 -6.98 -4.06 7.29
N ASP A 132 -7.10 -4.84 8.37
CA ASP A 132 -7.75 -6.16 8.31
C ASP A 132 -9.24 -6.03 7.94
N VAL A 133 -9.92 -4.98 8.43
CA VAL A 133 -11.31 -4.67 8.07
C VAL A 133 -11.41 -4.35 6.58
N ASN A 134 -10.52 -3.54 6.06
CA ASN A 134 -10.53 -3.13 4.66
C ASN A 134 -10.19 -4.28 3.72
N VAL A 135 -9.26 -5.15 4.11
CA VAL A 135 -8.95 -6.39 3.38
C VAL A 135 -10.16 -7.32 3.36
N HIS A 136 -10.83 -7.49 4.50
CA HIS A 136 -12.05 -8.30 4.58
C HIS A 136 -13.14 -7.79 3.63
N ILE A 137 -13.41 -6.49 3.63
CA ILE A 137 -14.37 -5.86 2.73
C ILE A 137 -14.00 -6.11 1.27
N ALA A 138 -12.74 -5.85 0.89
CA ALA A 138 -12.28 -6.02 -0.47
C ALA A 138 -12.35 -7.47 -0.96
N ALA A 139 -12.11 -8.44 -0.06
CA ALA A 139 -12.11 -9.86 -0.38
C ALA A 139 -13.50 -10.51 -0.38
N THR A 140 -14.50 -9.91 0.30
CA THR A 140 -15.79 -10.57 0.52
C THR A 140 -17.00 -9.86 -0.08
N GLU A 141 -16.93 -8.55 -0.30
CA GLU A 141 -18.06 -7.76 -0.80
C GLU A 141 -18.05 -7.59 -2.33
N PHE A 142 -17.00 -8.03 -3.01
CA PHE A 142 -16.81 -7.86 -4.46
C PHE A 142 -16.58 -9.22 -5.14
N ASP A 143 -17.01 -9.33 -6.40
CA ASP A 143 -16.68 -10.49 -7.25
C ASP A 143 -15.23 -10.40 -7.74
N TYR A 144 -14.28 -10.45 -6.77
CA TYR A 144 -12.85 -10.44 -7.03
C TYR A 144 -12.21 -11.69 -6.43
N PRO A 145 -11.25 -12.36 -7.11
CA PRO A 145 -10.62 -13.56 -6.58
C PRO A 145 -9.96 -13.29 -5.23
N THR A 146 -10.42 -13.95 -4.17
CA THR A 146 -9.96 -13.70 -2.79
C THR A 146 -8.47 -13.94 -2.59
N ASN A 147 -7.89 -14.87 -3.35
CA ASN A 147 -6.45 -15.16 -3.33
C ASN A 147 -5.59 -14.06 -3.99
N LEU A 148 -6.20 -13.10 -4.66
CA LEU A 148 -5.54 -11.93 -5.24
C LEU A 148 -5.70 -10.65 -4.40
N VAL A 149 -6.43 -10.72 -3.29
CA VAL A 149 -6.59 -9.58 -2.36
C VAL A 149 -5.80 -9.84 -1.10
N VAL A 150 -4.79 -9.04 -0.86
CA VAL A 150 -3.92 -9.14 0.32
C VAL A 150 -3.74 -7.79 0.98
N GLY A 151 -3.47 -7.80 2.28
CA GLY A 151 -3.02 -6.62 3.02
C GLY A 151 -1.55 -6.74 3.38
N THR A 152 -0.91 -5.63 3.72
CA THR A 152 0.45 -5.64 4.27
C THR A 152 0.51 -6.35 5.63
N GLY A 153 -0.61 -6.50 6.31
CA GLY A 153 -0.72 -7.23 7.58
C GLY A 153 0.30 -6.77 8.61
N THR A 154 0.92 -7.73 9.27
CA THR A 154 1.95 -7.51 10.27
C THR A 154 3.37 -7.40 9.69
N ALA A 155 3.53 -7.15 8.38
CA ALA A 155 4.84 -7.02 7.75
C ALA A 155 5.66 -5.86 8.37
N LEU A 156 5.02 -4.70 8.59
CA LEU A 156 5.65 -3.57 9.24
C LEU A 156 5.94 -3.84 10.72
N ASP A 157 5.04 -4.51 11.42
CA ASP A 157 5.22 -4.89 12.83
C ASP A 157 6.37 -5.88 12.98
N SER A 158 6.50 -6.83 12.05
CA SER A 158 7.64 -7.76 11.98
C SER A 158 8.95 -7.02 11.70
N ALA A 159 8.95 -6.02 10.83
CA ALA A 159 10.13 -5.21 10.55
C ALA A 159 10.56 -4.40 11.79
N ARG A 160 9.59 -3.83 12.53
CA ARG A 160 9.85 -3.12 13.79
C ARG A 160 10.42 -4.06 14.84
N LEU A 161 9.83 -5.24 15.02
CA LEU A 161 10.34 -6.26 15.95
C LEU A 161 11.78 -6.62 15.61
N ARG A 162 12.09 -6.94 14.35
CA ARG A 162 13.45 -7.25 13.90
C ARG A 162 14.43 -6.11 14.20
N ARG A 163 14.02 -4.86 13.98
CA ARG A 163 14.86 -3.70 14.26
C ARG A 163 15.16 -3.60 15.76
N HIS A 164 14.14 -3.72 16.63
CA HIS A 164 14.34 -3.67 18.08
C HIS A 164 15.22 -4.80 18.60
N LEU A 165 15.03 -6.03 18.11
CA LEU A 165 15.87 -7.16 18.49
C LEU A 165 17.32 -6.99 18.02
N ALA A 166 17.52 -6.47 16.81
CA ALA A 166 18.85 -6.19 16.28
C ALA A 166 19.59 -5.14 17.12
N ASP A 167 18.91 -4.04 17.49
CA ASP A 167 19.47 -3.00 18.34
C ASP A 167 19.84 -3.54 19.74
N TRP A 168 18.97 -4.36 20.31
CA TRP A 168 19.22 -5.00 21.60
C TRP A 168 20.40 -5.98 21.56
N ALA A 169 20.51 -6.76 20.48
CA ALA A 169 21.58 -7.75 20.30
C ALA A 169 22.89 -7.15 19.72
N GLY A 170 22.88 -5.90 19.26
CA GLY A 170 24.03 -5.26 18.63
C GLY A 170 24.41 -5.84 17.27
N VAL A 171 23.42 -6.32 16.50
CA VAL A 171 23.63 -6.94 15.17
C VAL A 171 22.87 -6.19 14.06
N SER A 172 23.14 -6.54 12.79
CA SER A 172 22.33 -6.03 11.68
C SER A 172 20.91 -6.59 11.72
N PRO A 173 19.86 -5.79 11.39
CA PRO A 173 18.49 -6.29 11.24
C PRO A 173 18.35 -7.49 10.28
N ASP A 174 19.20 -7.58 9.27
CA ASP A 174 19.22 -8.68 8.31
C ASP A 174 19.65 -10.03 8.94
N SER A 175 20.33 -9.97 10.10
CA SER A 175 20.71 -11.15 10.88
C SER A 175 19.62 -11.64 11.82
N VAL A 176 18.47 -10.93 11.88
CA VAL A 176 17.37 -11.27 12.79
C VAL A 176 16.20 -11.83 11.98
N GLN A 177 15.76 -13.04 12.32
CA GLN A 177 14.53 -13.64 11.80
C GLN A 177 13.48 -13.64 12.91
N ALA A 178 12.52 -12.73 12.81
CA ALA A 178 11.42 -12.61 13.75
C ALA A 178 10.17 -12.11 13.03
N PHE A 179 9.01 -12.61 13.46
CA PHE A 179 7.72 -12.33 12.85
C PHE A 179 6.69 -11.93 13.91
N MET A 180 5.85 -10.98 13.55
CA MET A 180 4.61 -10.69 14.23
C MET A 180 3.47 -11.36 13.49
N LEU A 181 2.51 -11.92 14.22
CA LEU A 181 1.30 -12.54 13.66
C LEU A 181 0.05 -11.92 14.30
N GLY A 182 -1.10 -12.20 13.70
CA GLY A 182 -2.41 -11.71 14.15
C GLY A 182 -2.87 -10.48 13.39
N GLU A 183 -3.79 -9.73 13.99
CA GLU A 183 -4.31 -8.48 13.45
C GLU A 183 -3.22 -7.39 13.40
N HIS A 184 -3.23 -6.55 12.38
CA HIS A 184 -2.42 -5.34 12.40
C HIS A 184 -3.01 -4.33 13.40
N GLY A 185 -2.75 -4.54 14.70
CA GLY A 185 -3.34 -3.79 15.79
C GLY A 185 -2.87 -4.25 17.16
N ALA A 186 -3.69 -4.00 18.19
CA ALA A 186 -3.35 -4.29 19.58
C ALA A 186 -3.26 -5.81 19.91
N THR A 187 -3.78 -6.66 19.06
CA THR A 187 -3.78 -8.13 19.25
C THR A 187 -2.65 -8.82 18.50
N ALA A 188 -1.77 -8.09 17.82
CA ALA A 188 -0.57 -8.66 17.22
C ALA A 188 0.35 -9.25 18.29
N PHE A 189 0.97 -10.39 17.98
CA PHE A 189 1.88 -11.08 18.91
C PHE A 189 3.12 -11.62 18.18
N PRO A 190 4.29 -11.72 18.87
CA PRO A 190 5.49 -12.25 18.27
C PRO A 190 5.42 -13.77 18.14
N TYR A 191 5.88 -14.31 17.01
CA TYR A 191 5.97 -15.75 16.77
C TYR A 191 7.28 -16.31 17.33
N LEU A 192 7.29 -16.64 18.63
CA LEU A 192 8.50 -16.96 19.38
C LEU A 192 9.10 -18.33 19.10
N SER A 193 8.32 -19.29 18.57
CA SER A 193 8.82 -20.65 18.30
C SER A 193 9.78 -20.72 17.09
N HIS A 194 9.96 -19.61 16.38
CA HIS A 194 10.83 -19.48 15.21
C HIS A 194 11.63 -18.16 15.21
N ALA A 195 11.80 -17.55 16.39
CA ALA A 195 12.60 -16.34 16.58
C ALA A 195 14.02 -16.68 17.03
#